data_95175e92f3135c8d519199f9b222965d
#
_entry.id   95175e92f3135c8d519199f9b222965d
#
_cell.length_a   1.000
_cell.length_b   1.000
_cell.length_c   1.000
_cell.angle_alpha   90.00
_cell.angle_beta   90.00
_cell.angle_gamma   90.00
#
_symmetry.space_group_name_H-M   'P 1'
#
loop_
_entity.id
_entity.type
_entity.pdbx_description
1 polymer ?
#
loop_
_entity_poly.entity_id
_entity_poly.type
_entity_poly.pdbx_seq_one_letter_code
_entity_poly.pdbx_strand_id
1 'polypeptide(L)'
;MIKVKNITYSYNRTARKVLEDVGFELERGQCLAVLGNNGAGKSTLLKCIDRICQTEGASVMIDGQDAFKMSSRTIAQNIAYVSQNAENVNMTVFDTVLLGRKPYIKWDVTSEDREIVNGILQKMGLEELALRNVSELSGGEAQKVMLARALAQEPKLLLLDEPTSSLDPYNQHEMLHVIRDIARERNIAVIIIIHDLNLAMRHCDRFLFLKDAGVFSFGGVETVNPETIKSVYGLRVDIIEHRGIRIIVPY
;
A
#
# COMPACT_ATOMS: atom_id res chain seq x y z
N MET A 1 8.97 13.38 -2.15
CA MET A 1 9.14 12.50 -3.33
C MET A 1 9.78 11.19 -2.92
N ILE A 2 9.25 10.08 -3.41
CA ILE A 2 9.78 8.72 -3.22
C ILE A 2 10.46 8.30 -4.52
N LYS A 3 11.69 7.75 -4.44
CA LYS A 3 12.40 7.18 -5.60
C LYS A 3 12.87 5.79 -5.25
N VAL A 4 12.45 4.83 -6.04
CA VAL A 4 12.86 3.43 -5.96
C VAL A 4 13.77 3.13 -7.15
N LYS A 5 14.92 2.49 -6.90
CA LYS A 5 15.91 2.17 -7.95
C LYS A 5 16.49 0.78 -7.73
N ASN A 6 16.68 0.07 -8.83
CA ASN A 6 17.48 -1.16 -8.93
C ASN A 6 17.02 -2.28 -7.98
N ILE A 7 15.72 -2.40 -7.68
CA ILE A 7 15.25 -3.51 -6.88
C ILE A 7 15.36 -4.79 -7.69
N THR A 8 16.31 -5.65 -7.28
CA THR A 8 16.51 -7.01 -7.80
C THR A 8 16.43 -7.98 -6.63
N TYR A 9 15.61 -9.03 -6.75
CA TYR A 9 15.39 -9.97 -5.67
C TYR A 9 15.12 -11.39 -6.16
N SER A 10 15.67 -12.37 -5.42
CA SER A 10 15.38 -13.81 -5.53
C SER A 10 15.26 -14.40 -4.13
N TYR A 11 14.32 -15.32 -3.90
CA TYR A 11 14.17 -15.97 -2.59
C TYR A 11 15.36 -16.88 -2.26
N ASN A 12 15.97 -17.49 -3.29
CA ASN A 12 17.19 -18.28 -3.15
C ASN A 12 18.21 -17.76 -4.17
N ARG A 13 19.51 -17.75 -3.83
CA ARG A 13 20.59 -17.25 -4.70
C ARG A 13 20.68 -17.97 -6.06
N THR A 14 20.19 -19.21 -6.15
CA THR A 14 20.17 -20.04 -7.38
C THR A 14 18.80 -20.06 -8.06
N ALA A 15 17.78 -19.41 -7.49
CA ALA A 15 16.43 -19.38 -8.02
C ALA A 15 16.27 -18.29 -9.10
N ARG A 16 15.24 -18.46 -9.94
CA ARG A 16 14.81 -17.43 -10.88
C ARG A 16 14.54 -16.11 -10.13
N LYS A 17 15.01 -15.01 -10.69
CA LYS A 17 14.72 -13.67 -10.17
C LYS A 17 13.20 -13.44 -10.12
N VAL A 18 12.72 -12.95 -9.00
CA VAL A 18 11.33 -12.55 -8.79
C VAL A 18 11.15 -11.09 -9.19
N LEU A 19 12.20 -10.27 -8.95
CA LEU A 19 12.28 -8.88 -9.39
C LEU A 19 13.66 -8.66 -10.01
N GLU A 20 13.70 -7.90 -11.10
CA GLU A 20 14.92 -7.53 -11.81
C GLU A 20 14.88 -6.07 -12.22
N ASP A 21 15.80 -5.28 -11.67
CA ASP A 21 16.01 -3.85 -11.96
C ASP A 21 14.72 -3.00 -11.91
N VAL A 22 13.86 -3.25 -10.90
CA VAL A 22 12.61 -2.50 -10.74
C VAL A 22 12.91 -1.13 -10.16
N GLY A 23 12.45 -0.07 -10.86
CA GLY A 23 12.58 1.31 -10.43
C GLY A 23 11.41 2.19 -10.87
N PHE A 24 11.08 3.19 -10.06
CA PHE A 24 10.05 4.20 -10.34
C PHE A 24 10.17 5.39 -9.38
N GLU A 25 9.44 6.46 -9.70
CA GLU A 25 9.34 7.65 -8.84
C GLU A 25 7.87 7.96 -8.54
N LEU A 26 7.58 8.39 -7.31
CA LEU A 26 6.23 8.73 -6.85
C LEU A 26 6.27 10.00 -6.01
N GLU A 27 5.40 10.95 -6.33
CA GLU A 27 5.26 12.15 -5.52
C GLU A 27 4.44 11.87 -4.27
N ARG A 28 4.64 12.67 -3.24
CA ARG A 28 3.79 12.63 -2.04
C ARG A 28 2.38 13.12 -2.41
N GLY A 29 1.38 12.58 -1.73
CA GLY A 29 -0.02 12.84 -2.05
C GLY A 29 -0.57 12.02 -3.22
N GLN A 30 0.27 11.22 -3.91
CA GLN A 30 -0.14 10.33 -4.99
C GLN A 30 -0.34 8.89 -4.52
N CYS A 31 -1.26 8.20 -5.19
CA CYS A 31 -1.50 6.77 -5.05
C CYS A 31 -1.01 6.03 -6.30
N LEU A 32 -0.09 5.07 -6.12
CA LEU A 32 0.45 4.19 -7.15
C LEU A 32 -0.18 2.80 -7.05
N ALA A 33 -0.90 2.37 -8.10
CA ALA A 33 -1.34 0.98 -8.24
C ALA A 33 -0.20 0.10 -8.78
N VAL A 34 0.14 -0.96 -8.06
CA VAL A 34 1.03 -2.03 -8.54
C VAL A 34 0.18 -3.16 -9.11
N LEU A 35 0.31 -3.40 -10.40
CA LEU A 35 -0.52 -4.27 -11.23
C LEU A 35 0.31 -5.39 -11.86
N GLY A 36 -0.31 -6.51 -12.19
CA GLY A 36 0.33 -7.67 -12.82
C GLY A 36 -0.28 -8.98 -12.37
N ASN A 37 0.02 -10.06 -13.07
CA ASN A 37 -0.47 -11.40 -12.78
C ASN A 37 -0.06 -11.88 -11.37
N ASN A 38 -0.74 -12.91 -10.89
CA ASN A 38 -0.32 -13.60 -9.66
C ASN A 38 1.10 -14.16 -9.86
N GLY A 39 1.97 -13.98 -8.86
CA GLY A 39 3.37 -14.37 -8.95
C GLY A 39 4.30 -13.38 -9.70
N ALA A 40 3.80 -12.24 -10.19
CA ALA A 40 4.62 -11.21 -10.86
C ALA A 40 5.59 -10.45 -9.91
N GLY A 41 5.58 -10.75 -8.61
CA GLY A 41 6.48 -10.13 -7.64
C GLY A 41 5.92 -8.90 -6.92
N LYS A 42 4.63 -8.60 -7.02
CA LYS A 42 3.99 -7.40 -6.44
C LYS A 42 4.24 -7.28 -4.92
N SER A 43 3.82 -8.26 -4.14
CA SER A 43 4.03 -8.28 -2.67
C SER A 43 5.52 -8.34 -2.31
N THR A 44 6.34 -9.00 -3.14
CA THR A 44 7.80 -9.03 -2.96
C THR A 44 8.39 -7.63 -3.14
N LEU A 45 7.89 -6.84 -4.11
CA LEU A 45 8.32 -5.46 -4.31
C LEU A 45 8.04 -4.61 -3.07
N LEU A 46 6.83 -4.68 -2.51
CA LEU A 46 6.50 -3.95 -1.29
C LEU A 46 7.40 -4.36 -0.12
N LYS A 47 7.64 -5.68 0.06
CA LYS A 47 8.53 -6.21 1.10
C LYS A 47 9.99 -5.78 0.91
N CYS A 48 10.44 -5.61 -0.33
CA CYS A 48 11.77 -5.08 -0.62
C CYS A 48 11.85 -3.59 -0.26
N ILE A 49 10.83 -2.79 -0.59
CA ILE A 49 10.77 -1.37 -0.26
C ILE A 49 10.78 -1.15 1.26
N ASP A 50 10.03 -1.97 2.02
CA ASP A 50 9.99 -1.95 3.49
C ASP A 50 11.19 -2.64 4.16
N ARG A 51 12.15 -3.17 3.38
CA ARG A 51 13.34 -3.90 3.85
C ARG A 51 13.03 -5.19 4.63
N ILE A 52 11.84 -5.74 4.53
CA ILE A 52 11.53 -7.09 5.01
C ILE A 52 12.35 -8.10 4.20
N CYS A 53 12.44 -7.89 2.87
CA CYS A 53 13.31 -8.63 1.98
C CYS A 53 14.57 -7.81 1.71
N GLN A 54 15.75 -8.37 2.03
CA GLN A 54 17.03 -7.69 1.80
C GLN A 54 17.42 -7.76 0.33
N THR A 55 17.75 -6.62 -0.25
CA THR A 55 18.20 -6.48 -1.64
C THR A 55 19.59 -5.88 -1.69
N GLU A 56 20.43 -6.34 -2.61
CA GLU A 56 21.77 -5.78 -2.83
C GLU A 56 21.71 -4.71 -3.95
N GLY A 57 22.35 -3.57 -3.72
CA GLY A 57 22.45 -2.48 -4.73
C GLY A 57 21.17 -1.69 -4.97
N ALA A 58 20.08 -2.00 -4.29
CA ALA A 58 18.83 -1.24 -4.36
C ALA A 58 18.92 0.07 -3.56
N SER A 59 18.10 1.04 -3.93
CA SER A 59 17.93 2.30 -3.21
C SER A 59 16.47 2.70 -3.15
N VAL A 60 16.02 3.08 -1.95
CA VAL A 60 14.70 3.66 -1.71
C VAL A 60 14.89 5.02 -1.04
N MET A 61 14.77 6.08 -1.83
CA MET A 61 14.92 7.45 -1.33
C MET A 61 13.57 7.99 -0.87
N ILE A 62 13.52 8.51 0.34
CA ILE A 62 12.36 9.19 0.93
C ILE A 62 12.80 10.61 1.25
N ASP A 63 12.27 11.61 0.54
CA ASP A 63 12.65 13.02 0.67
C ASP A 63 14.18 13.25 0.66
N GLY A 64 14.88 12.55 -0.22
CA GLY A 64 16.32 12.67 -0.39
C GLY A 64 17.18 11.85 0.59
N GLN A 65 16.56 11.11 1.51
CA GLN A 65 17.25 10.21 2.44
C GLN A 65 17.10 8.75 2.02
N ASP A 66 18.18 8.01 1.98
CA ASP A 66 18.17 6.59 1.60
C ASP A 66 17.66 5.72 2.77
N ALA A 67 16.48 5.13 2.58
CA ALA A 67 15.86 4.25 3.57
C ALA A 67 16.76 3.05 3.93
N PHE A 68 17.59 2.55 2.99
CA PHE A 68 18.51 1.45 3.25
C PHE A 68 19.64 1.81 4.23
N LYS A 69 19.89 3.10 4.45
CA LYS A 69 20.88 3.62 5.43
C LYS A 69 20.25 4.05 6.76
N MET A 70 18.92 4.02 6.86
CA MET A 70 18.22 4.38 8.09
C MET A 70 18.26 3.25 9.12
N SER A 71 18.16 3.63 10.40
CA SER A 71 17.89 2.67 11.49
C SER A 71 16.48 2.07 11.35
N SER A 72 16.26 0.87 11.90
CA SER A 72 14.93 0.24 11.87
C SER A 72 13.84 1.11 12.49
N ARG A 73 14.18 1.88 13.54
CA ARG A 73 13.28 2.84 14.17
C ARG A 73 12.90 3.98 13.22
N THR A 74 13.89 4.54 12.52
CA THR A 74 13.67 5.63 11.56
C THR A 74 12.86 5.15 10.36
N ILE A 75 13.08 3.91 9.89
CA ILE A 75 12.26 3.32 8.83
C ILE A 75 10.82 3.23 9.29
N ALA A 76 10.55 2.65 10.47
CA ALA A 76 9.22 2.53 11.02
C ALA A 76 8.52 3.89 11.28
N GLN A 77 9.24 5.00 11.31
CA GLN A 77 8.69 6.36 11.34
C GLN A 77 8.41 6.93 9.93
N ASN A 78 8.94 6.33 8.88
CA ASN A 78 8.81 6.85 7.51
C ASN A 78 8.01 5.94 6.59
N ILE A 79 8.02 4.62 6.83
CA ILE A 79 7.32 3.62 6.03
C ILE A 79 6.37 2.85 6.93
N ALA A 80 5.12 2.70 6.51
CA ALA A 80 4.17 1.77 7.12
C ALA A 80 3.72 0.73 6.10
N TYR A 81 3.64 -0.53 6.53
CA TYR A 81 3.22 -1.65 5.70
C TYR A 81 1.98 -2.32 6.29
N VAL A 82 0.96 -2.50 5.44
CA VAL A 82 -0.25 -3.27 5.76
C VAL A 82 -0.23 -4.52 4.88
N SER A 83 -0.15 -5.68 5.53
CA SER A 83 -0.19 -6.99 4.86
C SER A 83 -1.60 -7.37 4.45
N GLN A 84 -1.73 -8.26 3.45
CA GLN A 84 -3.00 -8.78 2.95
C GLN A 84 -3.85 -9.44 4.04
N ASN A 85 -3.22 -10.20 4.95
CA ASN A 85 -3.92 -10.85 6.04
C ASN A 85 -3.92 -9.96 7.27
N ALA A 86 -5.11 -9.59 7.76
CA ALA A 86 -5.24 -9.02 9.08
C ALA A 86 -4.72 -10.04 10.10
N GLU A 87 -3.72 -9.65 10.88
CA GLU A 87 -3.23 -10.49 11.97
C GLU A 87 -4.39 -10.72 12.96
N ASN A 88 -4.58 -11.95 13.41
CA ASN A 88 -5.46 -12.26 14.54
C ASN A 88 -4.84 -11.69 15.81
N VAL A 89 -5.11 -10.43 16.09
CA VAL A 89 -4.61 -9.72 17.25
C VAL A 89 -5.65 -9.82 18.37
N ASN A 90 -5.30 -10.46 19.46
CA ASN A 90 -6.15 -10.52 20.66
C ASN A 90 -5.93 -9.28 21.54
N MET A 91 -6.25 -8.11 21.00
CA MET A 91 -6.12 -6.80 21.63
C MET A 91 -7.32 -5.93 21.26
N THR A 92 -7.57 -4.88 22.05
CA THR A 92 -8.59 -3.89 21.68
C THR A 92 -8.22 -3.14 20.41
N VAL A 93 -9.20 -2.56 19.74
CA VAL A 93 -8.98 -1.68 18.58
C VAL A 93 -8.03 -0.54 18.95
N PHE A 94 -8.27 0.12 20.09
CA PHE A 94 -7.44 1.21 20.59
C PHE A 94 -5.98 0.77 20.77
N ASP A 95 -5.75 -0.33 21.48
CA ASP A 95 -4.40 -0.84 21.73
C ASP A 95 -3.69 -1.26 20.43
N THR A 96 -4.44 -1.87 19.50
CA THR A 96 -3.91 -2.25 18.19
C THR A 96 -3.44 -1.02 17.39
N VAL A 97 -4.24 0.05 17.38
CA VAL A 97 -3.85 1.29 16.69
C VAL A 97 -2.69 1.98 17.41
N LEU A 98 -2.68 1.94 18.76
CA LEU A 98 -1.59 2.48 19.58
C LEU A 98 -0.25 1.80 19.32
N LEU A 99 -0.22 0.51 18.89
CA LEU A 99 1.01 -0.14 18.46
C LEU A 99 1.68 0.60 17.29
N GLY A 100 0.93 1.33 16.47
CA GLY A 100 1.48 2.20 15.44
C GLY A 100 2.38 3.31 15.99
N ARG A 101 2.20 3.70 17.24
CA ARG A 101 3.05 4.71 17.91
C ARG A 101 4.36 4.14 18.46
N LYS A 102 4.56 2.81 18.46
CA LYS A 102 5.76 2.14 18.99
C LYS A 102 7.09 2.76 18.53
N PRO A 103 7.27 3.23 17.28
CA PRO A 103 8.51 3.88 16.86
C PRO A 103 8.78 5.22 17.56
N TYR A 104 7.79 5.83 18.21
CA TYR A 104 7.91 7.12 18.91
C TYR A 104 8.05 6.93 20.42
N ILE A 105 7.43 5.89 20.99
CA ILE A 105 7.44 5.61 22.42
C ILE A 105 8.88 5.28 22.88
N LYS A 106 9.35 5.97 23.93
CA LYS A 106 10.64 5.71 24.57
C LYS A 106 10.51 4.87 25.83
N TRP A 107 9.73 5.35 26.79
CA TRP A 107 9.53 4.75 28.11
C TRP A 107 8.06 4.45 28.39
N ASP A 108 7.16 5.35 28.02
CA ASP A 108 5.73 5.23 28.25
C ASP A 108 4.95 5.94 27.15
N VAL A 109 3.66 5.62 27.05
CA VAL A 109 2.69 6.22 26.14
C VAL A 109 2.33 7.62 26.62
N THR A 110 2.53 8.62 25.79
CA THR A 110 2.24 10.02 26.10
C THR A 110 0.77 10.38 25.86
N SER A 111 0.32 11.53 26.36
CA SER A 111 -0.99 12.09 26.00
C SER A 111 -1.11 12.37 24.51
N GLU A 112 -0.04 12.86 23.88
CA GLU A 112 0.04 13.10 22.42
C GLU A 112 -0.19 11.81 21.62
N ASP A 113 0.41 10.69 22.03
CA ASP A 113 0.19 9.40 21.35
C ASP A 113 -1.28 8.98 21.41
N ARG A 114 -1.95 9.19 22.57
CA ARG A 114 -3.38 8.90 22.74
C ARG A 114 -4.26 9.81 21.90
N GLU A 115 -3.93 11.09 21.81
CA GLU A 115 -4.65 12.06 20.97
C GLU A 115 -4.56 11.72 19.50
N ILE A 116 -3.35 11.34 19.01
CA ILE A 116 -3.15 10.88 17.64
C ILE A 116 -4.01 9.64 17.34
N VAL A 117 -4.00 8.66 18.24
CA VAL A 117 -4.81 7.44 18.09
C VAL A 117 -6.30 7.77 18.05
N ASN A 118 -6.80 8.58 18.98
CA ASN A 118 -8.21 8.98 19.02
C ASN A 118 -8.61 9.73 17.73
N GLY A 119 -7.79 10.66 17.24
CA GLY A 119 -8.06 11.38 16.01
C GLY A 119 -8.10 10.47 14.77
N ILE A 120 -7.30 9.40 14.76
CA ILE A 120 -7.33 8.42 13.69
C ILE A 120 -8.57 7.53 13.79
N LEU A 121 -8.92 7.06 14.99
CA LEU A 121 -10.14 6.28 15.21
C LEU A 121 -11.37 7.07 14.77
N GLN A 122 -11.44 8.35 15.11
CA GLN A 122 -12.50 9.25 14.68
C GLN A 122 -12.56 9.36 13.15
N LYS A 123 -11.44 9.63 12.50
CA LYS A 123 -11.37 9.76 11.04
C LYS A 123 -11.77 8.47 10.31
N MET A 124 -11.51 7.30 10.93
CA MET A 124 -11.83 5.99 10.37
C MET A 124 -13.23 5.47 10.75
N GLY A 125 -13.97 6.21 11.59
CA GLY A 125 -15.28 5.77 12.11
C GLY A 125 -15.20 4.54 13.00
N LEU A 126 -14.14 4.43 13.79
CA LEU A 126 -13.84 3.30 14.68
C LEU A 126 -14.03 3.62 16.18
N GLU A 127 -14.53 4.82 16.53
CA GLU A 127 -14.63 5.28 17.93
C GLU A 127 -15.45 4.35 18.81
N GLU A 128 -16.64 3.94 18.32
CA GLU A 128 -17.54 3.06 19.06
C GLU A 128 -16.97 1.64 19.24
N LEU A 129 -15.99 1.27 18.39
CA LEU A 129 -15.32 -0.02 18.44
C LEU A 129 -14.01 0.00 19.23
N ALA A 130 -13.58 1.16 19.76
CA ALA A 130 -12.26 1.37 20.35
C ALA A 130 -11.91 0.34 21.45
N LEU A 131 -12.88 -0.05 22.28
CA LEU A 131 -12.70 -1.01 23.37
C LEU A 131 -13.04 -2.46 22.99
N ARG A 132 -13.56 -2.71 21.77
CA ARG A 132 -13.81 -4.08 21.29
C ARG A 132 -12.50 -4.78 20.93
N ASN A 133 -12.50 -6.10 21.06
CA ASN A 133 -11.39 -6.91 20.60
C ASN A 133 -11.40 -6.98 19.06
N VAL A 134 -10.22 -6.87 18.42
CA VAL A 134 -10.10 -6.95 16.96
C VAL A 134 -10.61 -8.29 16.42
N SER A 135 -10.47 -9.38 17.17
CA SER A 135 -10.97 -10.70 16.80
C SER A 135 -12.51 -10.80 16.71
N GLU A 136 -13.25 -9.83 17.28
CA GLU A 136 -14.72 -9.77 17.26
C GLU A 136 -15.27 -8.94 16.11
N LEU A 137 -14.39 -8.31 15.32
CA LEU A 137 -14.76 -7.43 14.23
C LEU A 137 -15.05 -8.20 12.94
N SER A 138 -15.87 -7.60 12.08
CA SER A 138 -15.97 -8.03 10.69
C SER A 138 -14.63 -7.87 9.96
N GLY A 139 -14.41 -8.62 8.87
CA GLY A 139 -13.18 -8.50 8.10
C GLY A 139 -12.89 -7.08 7.61
N GLY A 140 -13.94 -6.33 7.24
CA GLY A 140 -13.82 -4.93 6.81
C GLY A 140 -13.42 -3.98 7.93
N GLU A 141 -14.00 -4.15 9.12
CA GLU A 141 -13.63 -3.37 10.30
C GLU A 141 -12.20 -3.70 10.74
N ALA A 142 -11.82 -4.98 10.78
CA ALA A 142 -10.46 -5.38 11.10
C ALA A 142 -9.44 -4.78 10.11
N GLN A 143 -9.78 -4.75 8.81
CA GLN A 143 -8.93 -4.13 7.79
C GLN A 143 -8.79 -2.60 8.00
N LYS A 144 -9.87 -1.91 8.37
CA LYS A 144 -9.82 -0.49 8.77
C LYS A 144 -8.93 -0.27 9.99
N VAL A 145 -8.95 -1.17 10.98
CA VAL A 145 -8.08 -1.10 12.17
C VAL A 145 -6.61 -1.26 11.77
N MET A 146 -6.27 -2.18 10.85
CA MET A 146 -4.89 -2.33 10.38
C MET A 146 -4.40 -1.08 9.63
N LEU A 147 -5.27 -0.47 8.81
CA LEU A 147 -4.95 0.81 8.17
C LEU A 147 -4.78 1.92 9.21
N ALA A 148 -5.66 2.01 10.22
CA ALA A 148 -5.55 2.97 11.31
C ALA A 148 -4.21 2.82 12.07
N ARG A 149 -3.79 1.58 12.37
CA ARG A 149 -2.48 1.27 12.98
C ARG A 149 -1.32 1.81 12.13
N ALA A 150 -1.37 1.58 10.82
CA ALA A 150 -0.35 2.07 9.90
C ALA A 150 -0.31 3.61 9.84
N LEU A 151 -1.47 4.27 9.88
CA LEU A 151 -1.57 5.73 9.90
C LEU A 151 -1.10 6.36 11.20
N ALA A 152 -1.21 5.64 12.33
CA ALA A 152 -0.68 6.08 13.61
C ALA A 152 0.86 6.17 13.64
N GLN A 153 1.55 5.51 12.72
CA GLN A 153 2.98 5.71 12.51
C GLN A 153 3.32 7.07 11.87
N GLU A 154 2.31 7.83 11.36
CA GLU A 154 2.51 9.08 10.61
C GLU A 154 3.55 8.93 9.47
N PRO A 155 3.37 7.90 8.61
CA PRO A 155 4.37 7.56 7.61
C PRO A 155 4.43 8.59 6.48
N LYS A 156 5.56 8.66 5.78
CA LYS A 156 5.70 9.38 4.50
C LYS A 156 5.36 8.50 3.30
N LEU A 157 5.51 7.19 3.48
CA LEU A 157 5.20 6.15 2.49
C LEU A 157 4.33 5.07 3.13
N LEU A 158 3.15 4.83 2.57
CA LEU A 158 2.23 3.78 2.98
C LEU A 158 2.21 2.68 1.92
N LEU A 159 2.50 1.45 2.33
CA LEU A 159 2.53 0.26 1.50
C LEU A 159 1.34 -0.63 1.86
N LEU A 160 0.47 -0.92 0.89
CA LEU A 160 -0.77 -1.66 1.08
C LEU A 160 -0.79 -2.89 0.17
N ASP A 161 -0.73 -4.07 0.77
CA ASP A 161 -0.75 -5.35 0.05
C ASP A 161 -2.18 -5.89 0.03
N GLU A 162 -2.90 -5.64 -1.08
CA GLU A 162 -4.28 -6.08 -1.31
C GLU A 162 -5.28 -5.73 -0.19
N PRO A 163 -5.36 -4.46 0.24
CA PRO A 163 -6.16 -4.08 1.41
C PRO A 163 -7.67 -4.23 1.22
N THR A 164 -8.12 -4.55 0.01
CA THR A 164 -9.55 -4.65 -0.34
C THR A 164 -9.98 -6.06 -0.74
N SER A 165 -9.08 -7.06 -0.72
CA SER A 165 -9.33 -8.40 -1.28
C SER A 165 -10.46 -9.18 -0.58
N SER A 166 -10.73 -8.91 0.69
CA SER A 166 -11.77 -9.57 1.50
C SER A 166 -13.05 -8.74 1.67
N LEU A 167 -13.15 -7.60 0.99
CA LEU A 167 -14.26 -6.65 1.13
C LEU A 167 -15.30 -6.83 0.01
N ASP A 168 -16.57 -6.57 0.34
CA ASP A 168 -17.61 -6.41 -0.66
C ASP A 168 -17.41 -5.14 -1.50
N PRO A 169 -18.07 -5.00 -2.68
CA PRO A 169 -17.85 -3.88 -3.58
C PRO A 169 -18.05 -2.49 -2.95
N TYR A 170 -19.01 -2.33 -2.06
CA TYR A 170 -19.25 -1.06 -1.38
C TYR A 170 -18.07 -0.71 -0.47
N ASN A 171 -17.66 -1.64 0.39
CA ASN A 171 -16.56 -1.43 1.32
C ASN A 171 -15.21 -1.29 0.62
N GLN A 172 -15.01 -1.92 -0.57
CA GLN A 172 -13.82 -1.70 -1.40
C GLN A 172 -13.72 -0.23 -1.84
N HIS A 173 -14.80 0.34 -2.37
CA HIS A 173 -14.84 1.74 -2.79
C HIS A 173 -14.60 2.70 -1.63
N GLU A 174 -15.28 2.48 -0.50
CA GLU A 174 -15.11 3.28 0.72
C GLU A 174 -13.66 3.27 1.20
N MET A 175 -13.05 2.08 1.31
CA MET A 175 -11.66 1.94 1.74
C MET A 175 -10.69 2.70 0.82
N LEU A 176 -10.85 2.55 -0.49
CA LEU A 176 -9.99 3.23 -1.46
C LEU A 176 -10.20 4.74 -1.48
N HIS A 177 -11.43 5.21 -1.23
CA HIS A 177 -11.71 6.64 -1.01
C HIS A 177 -10.95 7.17 0.20
N VAL A 178 -11.06 6.50 1.34
CA VAL A 178 -10.38 6.89 2.58
C VAL A 178 -8.86 6.91 2.37
N ILE A 179 -8.29 5.89 1.72
CA ILE A 179 -6.85 5.83 1.42
C ILE A 179 -6.42 7.04 0.55
N ARG A 180 -7.16 7.33 -0.51
CA ARG A 180 -6.85 8.45 -1.42
C ARG A 180 -6.94 9.80 -0.71
N ASP A 181 -7.98 10.02 0.08
CA ASP A 181 -8.19 11.27 0.80
C ASP A 181 -7.09 11.49 1.84
N ILE A 182 -6.72 10.45 2.59
CA ILE A 182 -5.60 10.50 3.53
C ILE A 182 -4.27 10.77 2.82
N ALA A 183 -4.02 10.13 1.66
CA ALA A 183 -2.83 10.38 0.87
C ALA A 183 -2.67 11.87 0.54
N ARG A 184 -3.74 12.51 0.10
CA ARG A 184 -3.77 13.93 -0.30
C ARG A 184 -3.69 14.86 0.90
N GLU A 185 -4.54 14.66 1.91
CA GLU A 185 -4.63 15.55 3.08
C GLU A 185 -3.36 15.54 3.93
N ARG A 186 -2.77 14.35 4.15
CA ARG A 186 -1.55 14.18 4.94
C ARG A 186 -0.28 14.22 4.10
N ASN A 187 -0.42 14.42 2.77
CA ASN A 187 0.70 14.43 1.83
C ASN A 187 1.58 13.16 1.95
N ILE A 188 0.95 11.97 1.97
CA ILE A 188 1.58 10.66 2.06
C ILE A 188 1.65 10.06 0.66
N ALA A 189 2.78 9.47 0.27
CA ALA A 189 2.86 8.62 -0.91
C ALA A 189 2.26 7.24 -0.58
N VAL A 190 1.37 6.72 -1.43
CA VAL A 190 0.75 5.41 -1.23
C VAL A 190 1.13 4.49 -2.38
N ILE A 191 1.60 3.28 -2.07
CA ILE A 191 1.79 2.20 -3.04
C ILE A 191 0.83 1.08 -2.65
N ILE A 192 -0.06 0.73 -3.55
CA ILE A 192 -1.13 -0.23 -3.28
C ILE A 192 -1.17 -1.33 -4.35
N ILE A 193 -1.26 -2.58 -3.92
CA ILE A 193 -1.55 -3.70 -4.81
C ILE A 193 -3.07 -3.84 -4.91
N ILE A 194 -3.57 -3.78 -6.13
CA ILE A 194 -5.00 -3.94 -6.45
C ILE A 194 -5.11 -4.93 -7.61
N HIS A 195 -6.09 -5.85 -7.55
CA HIS A 195 -6.35 -6.79 -8.64
C HIS A 195 -7.37 -6.25 -9.65
N ASP A 196 -8.34 -5.48 -9.20
CA ASP A 196 -9.36 -4.89 -10.06
C ASP A 196 -8.82 -3.64 -10.75
N LEU A 197 -8.71 -3.73 -12.08
CA LEU A 197 -8.20 -2.64 -12.92
C LEU A 197 -9.13 -1.41 -12.91
N ASN A 198 -10.45 -1.62 -12.80
CA ASN A 198 -11.41 -0.52 -12.74
C ASN A 198 -11.33 0.23 -11.41
N LEU A 199 -11.13 -0.49 -10.30
CA LEU A 199 -10.86 0.13 -9.00
C LEU A 199 -9.54 0.90 -9.03
N ALA A 200 -8.47 0.33 -9.61
CA ALA A 200 -7.18 1.00 -9.74
C ALA A 200 -7.31 2.30 -10.54
N MET A 201 -7.98 2.27 -11.72
CA MET A 201 -8.19 3.46 -12.56
C MET A 201 -9.00 4.56 -11.86
N ARG A 202 -9.91 4.19 -10.98
CA ARG A 202 -10.79 5.15 -10.30
C ARG A 202 -10.13 5.82 -9.10
N HIS A 203 -9.20 5.13 -8.43
CA HIS A 203 -8.68 5.57 -7.13
C HIS A 203 -7.19 5.88 -7.12
N CYS A 204 -6.42 5.50 -8.15
CA CYS A 204 -4.99 5.72 -8.22
C CYS A 204 -4.60 6.75 -9.27
N ASP A 205 -3.48 7.44 -9.04
CA ASP A 205 -2.95 8.49 -9.90
C ASP A 205 -1.86 7.96 -10.86
N ARG A 206 -1.15 6.89 -10.45
CA ARG A 206 -0.03 6.28 -11.17
C ARG A 206 -0.20 4.76 -11.21
N PHE A 207 0.38 4.14 -12.23
CA PHE A 207 0.23 2.70 -12.51
C PHE A 207 1.58 2.10 -12.83
N LEU A 208 1.93 1.03 -12.14
CA LEU A 208 3.13 0.21 -12.36
C LEU A 208 2.71 -1.20 -12.73
N PHE A 209 2.94 -1.60 -13.97
CA PHE A 209 2.70 -2.96 -14.43
C PHE A 209 3.97 -3.79 -14.31
N LEU A 210 3.89 -4.89 -13.54
CA LEU A 210 4.96 -5.87 -13.41
C LEU A 210 4.68 -7.07 -14.31
N LYS A 211 5.70 -7.48 -15.08
CA LYS A 211 5.69 -8.68 -15.90
C LYS A 211 7.12 -9.21 -16.05
N ASP A 212 7.27 -10.53 -16.09
CA ASP A 212 8.57 -11.19 -16.32
C ASP A 212 9.70 -10.66 -15.43
N ALA A 213 9.40 -10.50 -14.12
CA ALA A 213 10.26 -9.97 -13.07
C ALA A 213 10.61 -8.47 -13.18
N GLY A 214 10.24 -7.78 -14.24
CA GLY A 214 10.58 -6.38 -14.49
C GLY A 214 9.39 -5.44 -14.56
N VAL A 215 9.68 -4.16 -14.74
CA VAL A 215 8.68 -3.13 -15.04
C VAL A 215 8.31 -3.24 -16.52
N PHE A 216 7.06 -3.64 -16.80
CA PHE A 216 6.52 -3.64 -18.17
C PHE A 216 6.13 -2.24 -18.61
N SER A 217 5.45 -1.49 -17.75
CA SER A 217 5.02 -0.11 -18.02
C SER A 217 4.86 0.64 -16.70
N PHE A 218 5.19 1.94 -16.69
CA PHE A 218 5.01 2.85 -15.58
C PHE A 218 4.60 4.24 -16.06
N GLY A 219 3.53 4.80 -15.48
CA GLY A 219 3.06 6.13 -15.89
C GLY A 219 1.75 6.52 -15.25
N GLY A 220 1.05 7.48 -15.88
CA GLY A 220 -0.30 7.89 -15.53
C GLY A 220 -1.36 6.98 -16.15
N VAL A 221 -2.59 7.46 -16.23
CA VAL A 221 -3.74 6.71 -16.74
C VAL A 221 -3.58 6.27 -18.21
N GLU A 222 -2.74 6.92 -18.98
CA GLU A 222 -2.42 6.58 -20.37
C GLU A 222 -1.71 5.23 -20.50
N THR A 223 -1.03 4.77 -19.45
CA THR A 223 -0.37 3.45 -19.45
C THR A 223 -1.36 2.31 -19.31
N VAL A 224 -2.58 2.59 -18.81
CA VAL A 224 -3.68 1.63 -18.75
C VAL A 224 -4.42 1.67 -20.09
N ASN A 225 -3.99 0.83 -21.02
CA ASN A 225 -4.55 0.73 -22.37
C ASN A 225 -4.73 -0.73 -22.79
N PRO A 226 -5.50 -1.02 -23.85
CA PRO A 226 -5.80 -2.40 -24.28
C PRO A 226 -4.53 -3.23 -24.58
N GLU A 227 -3.48 -2.61 -25.11
CA GLU A 227 -2.23 -3.29 -25.46
C GLU A 227 -1.45 -3.72 -24.21
N THR A 228 -1.35 -2.83 -23.21
CA THR A 228 -0.74 -3.12 -21.91
C THR A 228 -1.50 -4.23 -21.19
N ILE A 229 -2.83 -4.15 -21.15
CA ILE A 229 -3.67 -5.15 -20.49
C ILE A 229 -3.55 -6.50 -21.19
N LYS A 230 -3.62 -6.53 -22.51
CA LYS A 230 -3.42 -7.76 -23.29
C LYS A 230 -2.04 -8.36 -23.08
N SER A 231 -1.01 -7.52 -23.05
CA SER A 231 0.37 -7.99 -22.87
C SER A 231 0.61 -8.56 -21.47
N VAL A 232 0.10 -7.90 -20.43
CA VAL A 232 0.34 -8.31 -19.04
C VAL A 232 -0.59 -9.44 -18.62
N TYR A 233 -1.89 -9.35 -18.93
CA TYR A 233 -2.91 -10.28 -18.43
C TYR A 233 -3.36 -11.30 -19.48
N GLY A 234 -3.00 -11.14 -20.75
CA GLY A 234 -3.52 -11.96 -21.86
C GLY A 234 -5.00 -11.69 -22.21
N LEU A 235 -5.58 -10.64 -21.64
CA LEU A 235 -6.99 -10.30 -21.74
C LEU A 235 -7.21 -9.24 -22.82
N ARG A 236 -8.18 -9.47 -23.73
CA ARG A 236 -8.62 -8.44 -24.67
C ARG A 236 -9.67 -7.58 -24.01
N VAL A 237 -9.54 -6.27 -24.16
CA VAL A 237 -10.44 -5.31 -23.52
C VAL A 237 -10.68 -4.11 -24.43
N ASP A 238 -11.84 -3.51 -24.29
CA ASP A 238 -12.11 -2.14 -24.71
C ASP A 238 -12.04 -1.22 -23.49
N ILE A 239 -11.62 0.03 -23.72
CA ILE A 239 -11.72 1.09 -22.70
C ILE A 239 -12.77 2.07 -23.20
N ILE A 240 -13.88 2.09 -22.51
CA ILE A 240 -15.00 3.00 -22.79
C ILE A 240 -15.05 4.12 -21.75
N GLU A 241 -15.64 5.25 -22.13
CA GLU A 241 -15.94 6.33 -21.19
C GLU A 241 -17.43 6.36 -20.89
N HIS A 242 -17.79 6.28 -19.61
CA HIS A 242 -19.17 6.43 -19.17
C HIS A 242 -19.25 7.47 -18.05
N ARG A 243 -19.99 8.55 -18.27
CA ARG A 243 -20.12 9.69 -17.32
C ARG A 243 -18.78 10.27 -16.86
N GLY A 244 -17.82 10.41 -17.79
CA GLY A 244 -16.49 10.92 -17.48
C GLY A 244 -15.57 9.93 -16.76
N ILE A 245 -15.98 8.67 -16.61
CA ILE A 245 -15.18 7.60 -15.97
C ILE A 245 -14.77 6.60 -17.04
N ARG A 246 -13.46 6.29 -17.11
CA ARG A 246 -12.95 5.22 -17.96
C ARG A 246 -13.25 3.86 -17.33
N ILE A 247 -13.78 2.94 -18.14
CA ILE A 247 -14.15 1.59 -17.73
C ILE A 247 -13.50 0.59 -18.67
N ILE A 248 -12.84 -0.40 -18.11
CA ILE A 248 -12.26 -1.53 -18.82
C ILE A 248 -13.33 -2.61 -18.97
N VAL A 249 -13.65 -2.97 -20.19
CA VAL A 249 -14.67 -3.97 -20.54
C VAL A 249 -13.98 -5.14 -21.25
N PRO A 250 -13.86 -6.32 -20.63
CA PRO A 250 -13.33 -7.52 -21.28
C PRO A 250 -14.27 -8.06 -22.38
N TYR A 251 -13.67 -8.69 -23.42
CA TYR A 251 -14.41 -9.43 -24.47
C TYR A 251 -13.61 -10.60 -25.02
#